data_2602f25a7a84d43e8b6060c0faa65ed2
#
_entry.id   2602f25a7a84d43e8b6060c0faa65ed2
#
_cell.length_a   1.000
_cell.length_b   1.000
_cell.length_c   1.000
_cell.angle_alpha   90.00
_cell.angle_beta   90.00
_cell.angle_gamma   90.00
#
_symmetry.space_group_name_H-M   'P 1'
#
loop_
_entity.id
_entity.type
_entity.pdbx_description
1 polymer ?
#
loop_
_entity_poly.entity_id
_entity_poly.type
_entity_poly.pdbx_seq_one_letter_code
_entity_poly.pdbx_strand_id
1 'polypeptide(L)' 'MLRLKNIKKNNNLITADFSCESSENLGHISVDIEKQDVKEYSMPEDFSDNLIYMAHARDSLLRMVEDNEIRTERLVMWY' A
#
# COMPACT_ATOMS: atom_id res chain seq x y z
N MET A 1 5.26 -10.22 -4.93
CA MET A 1 3.79 -10.13 -4.85
C MET A 1 3.37 -9.46 -3.56
N LEU A 2 2.40 -8.61 -3.64
CA LEU A 2 1.94 -7.81 -2.53
C LEU A 2 0.41 -7.77 -2.56
N ARG A 3 -0.23 -7.98 -1.40
CA ARG A 3 -1.69 -7.90 -1.29
C ARG A 3 -2.07 -6.69 -0.45
N LEU A 4 -2.84 -5.79 -1.03
CA LEU A 4 -3.39 -4.63 -0.33
C LEU A 4 -4.81 -4.96 0.12
N LYS A 5 -5.13 -4.60 1.38
CA LYS A 5 -6.43 -4.82 1.99
C LYS A 5 -6.88 -3.56 2.73
N ASN A 6 -8.18 -3.46 2.97
CA ASN A 6 -8.75 -2.34 3.72
C ASN A 6 -8.34 -0.99 3.15
N ILE A 7 -8.33 -0.89 1.83
CA ILE A 7 -7.94 0.34 1.15
C ILE A 7 -9.03 1.39 1.37
N LYS A 8 -8.63 2.56 1.86
CA LYS A 8 -9.56 3.66 2.14
C LYS A 8 -8.94 4.97 1.69
N LYS A 9 -9.75 5.81 1.07
CA LYS A 9 -9.36 7.18 0.74
C LYS A 9 -10.19 8.13 1.60
N ASN A 10 -9.52 9.06 2.28
CA ASN A 10 -10.17 10.06 3.12
C ASN A 10 -9.46 11.40 2.92
N ASN A 11 -10.12 12.32 2.21
CA ASN A 11 -9.55 13.62 1.86
C ASN A 11 -8.24 13.43 1.09
N ASN A 12 -7.11 13.88 1.64
CA ASN A 12 -5.80 13.84 1.00
C ASN A 12 -4.99 12.59 1.37
N LEU A 13 -5.60 11.63 2.05
CA LEU A 13 -4.89 10.41 2.45
C LEU A 13 -5.53 9.18 1.82
N ILE A 14 -4.68 8.26 1.38
CA ILE A 14 -5.12 6.91 1.03
C ILE A 14 -4.32 5.94 1.89
N THR A 15 -5.03 5.03 2.55
CA THR A 15 -4.44 4.10 3.50
C THR A 15 -4.77 2.66 3.14
N ALA A 16 -3.94 1.75 3.56
CA ALA A 16 -4.18 0.32 3.35
C ALA A 16 -3.36 -0.50 4.33
N ASP A 17 -3.83 -1.71 4.59
CA ASP A 17 -3.02 -2.76 5.17
C ASP A 17 -2.42 -3.57 4.03
N PHE A 18 -1.26 -4.16 4.23
CA PHE A 18 -0.66 -4.98 3.20
C PHE A 18 0.05 -6.20 3.77
N SER A 19 0.13 -7.25 2.96
CA SER A 19 0.91 -8.44 3.26
C SER A 19 1.83 -8.75 2.09
N CYS A 20 3.02 -9.28 2.41
CA CYS A 20 4.07 -9.56 1.44
C CYS A 20 4.10 -11.06 1.14
N GLU A 21 4.12 -11.40 -0.15
CA GLU A 21 4.16 -12.79 -0.60
C GLU A 21 3.04 -13.62 0.04
N SER A 22 3.35 -14.76 0.64
CA SER A 22 2.38 -15.62 1.30
C SER A 22 2.29 -15.40 2.81
N SER A 23 2.92 -14.32 3.31
CA SER A 23 2.92 -14.01 4.74
C SER A 23 1.54 -13.61 5.23
N GLU A 24 1.21 -14.00 6.46
CA GLU A 24 -0.02 -13.59 7.14
C GLU A 24 0.18 -12.32 7.97
N ASN A 25 1.43 -11.89 8.16
CA ASN A 25 1.72 -10.68 8.91
C ASN A 25 1.37 -9.45 8.09
N LEU A 26 0.75 -8.46 8.74
CA LEU A 26 0.29 -7.26 8.05
C LEU A 26 1.20 -6.07 8.34
N GLY A 27 1.44 -5.30 7.30
CA GLY A 27 1.97 -3.95 7.41
C GLY A 27 0.86 -2.95 7.18
N HIS A 28 1.19 -1.68 7.32
CA HIS A 28 0.25 -0.58 7.10
C HIS A 28 0.95 0.56 6.39
N ILE A 29 0.21 1.26 5.53
CA ILE A 29 0.74 2.40 4.80
C ILE A 29 -0.31 3.51 4.71
N SER A 30 0.14 4.75 4.90
CA SER A 30 -0.65 5.96 4.64
C SER A 30 0.11 6.82 3.64
N VAL A 31 -0.55 7.21 2.57
CA VAL A 31 0.07 8.00 1.50
C VAL A 31 -0.61 9.35 1.40
N ASP A 32 0.21 10.42 1.40
CA ASP A 32 -0.25 11.77 1.13
C ASP A 32 -0.43 11.91 -0.39
N ILE A 33 -1.67 12.09 -0.82
CA ILE A 33 -2.02 12.12 -2.24
C ILE A 33 -1.43 13.34 -2.93
N GLU A 34 -1.50 14.50 -2.29
CA GLU A 34 -0.98 15.74 -2.87
C GLU A 34 0.53 15.70 -3.06
N LYS A 35 1.25 15.20 -2.06
CA LYS A 35 2.71 15.10 -2.11
C LYS A 35 3.19 13.86 -2.85
N GLN A 36 2.29 12.91 -3.08
CA GLN A 36 2.61 11.63 -3.71
C GLN A 36 3.72 10.88 -2.96
N ASP A 37 3.65 10.93 -1.63
CA ASP A 37 4.67 10.34 -0.78
C ASP A 37 4.04 9.63 0.42
N VAL A 38 4.81 8.70 0.99
CA VAL A 38 4.39 7.96 2.18
C VAL A 38 4.43 8.88 3.39
N LYS A 39 3.31 8.99 4.10
CA LYS A 39 3.23 9.77 5.34
C LYS A 39 3.61 8.92 6.54
N GLU A 40 3.07 7.72 6.61
CA GLU A 40 3.35 6.77 7.69
C GLU A 40 3.35 5.36 7.12
N TYR A 41 4.14 4.49 7.72
CA TYR A 41 4.11 3.08 7.36
C TYR A 41 4.62 2.21 8.51
N SER A 42 4.18 0.94 8.51
CA SER A 42 4.79 -0.09 9.35
C SER A 42 4.93 -1.34 8.49
N MET A 43 6.13 -1.93 8.50
CA MET A 43 6.38 -3.13 7.71
C MET A 43 5.95 -4.39 8.46
N PRO A 44 5.51 -5.44 7.74
CA PRO A 44 5.30 -6.74 8.37
C PRO A 44 6.60 -7.21 9.03
N GLU A 45 6.50 -7.90 10.16
CA GLU A 45 7.65 -8.31 10.94
C GLU A 45 8.67 -9.12 10.15
N ASP A 46 8.20 -10.04 9.30
CA ASP A 46 9.05 -10.91 8.49
C ASP A 46 9.63 -10.24 7.24
N PHE A 47 9.20 -9.01 6.93
CA PHE A 47 9.69 -8.25 5.78
C PHE A 47 10.14 -6.84 6.18
N SER A 48 10.53 -6.65 7.43
CA SER A 48 10.84 -5.33 7.98
C SER A 48 11.98 -4.60 7.27
N ASP A 49 12.92 -5.34 6.69
CA ASP A 49 14.07 -4.74 6.00
C ASP A 49 13.86 -4.60 4.49
N ASN A 50 12.71 -5.02 3.96
CA ASN A 50 12.48 -5.03 2.52
C ASN A 50 11.49 -3.94 2.11
N LEU A 51 12.00 -2.72 1.99
CA LEU A 51 11.20 -1.53 1.70
C LEU A 51 10.63 -1.49 0.27
N ILE A 52 11.05 -2.41 -0.60
CA ILE A 52 10.51 -2.46 -1.96
C ILE A 52 9.01 -2.74 -1.95
N TYR A 53 8.51 -3.51 -0.99
CA TYR A 53 7.08 -3.77 -0.87
C TYR A 53 6.30 -2.49 -0.55
N MET A 54 6.85 -1.65 0.32
CA MET A 54 6.25 -0.35 0.64
C MET A 54 6.20 0.55 -0.60
N ALA A 55 7.26 0.58 -1.39
CA ALA A 55 7.30 1.39 -2.61
C ALA A 55 6.24 0.94 -3.61
N HIS A 56 6.08 -0.36 -3.80
CA HIS A 56 5.04 -0.89 -4.69
C HIS A 56 3.64 -0.62 -4.15
N ALA A 57 3.45 -0.69 -2.84
CA ALA A 57 2.17 -0.34 -2.21
C ALA A 57 1.82 1.12 -2.48
N ARG A 58 2.78 2.04 -2.25
CA ARG A 58 2.60 3.46 -2.52
C ARG A 58 2.20 3.71 -3.97
N ASP A 59 2.96 3.14 -4.91
CA ASP A 59 2.72 3.36 -6.33
C ASP A 59 1.35 2.84 -6.77
N SER A 60 0.94 1.69 -6.25
CA SER A 60 -0.36 1.11 -6.56
C SER A 60 -1.51 1.96 -6.03
N LEU A 61 -1.37 2.46 -4.79
CA LEU A 61 -2.40 3.31 -4.18
C LEU A 61 -2.53 4.64 -4.93
N LEU A 62 -1.40 5.26 -5.30
CA LEU A 62 -1.42 6.51 -6.07
C LEU A 62 -2.03 6.31 -7.46
N ARG A 63 -1.78 5.17 -8.09
CA ARG A 63 -2.38 4.84 -9.38
C ARG A 63 -3.90 4.70 -9.27
N MET A 64 -4.40 4.10 -8.19
CA MET A 64 -5.85 4.01 -7.97
C MET A 64 -6.49 5.40 -7.88
N VAL A 65 -5.82 6.34 -7.20
CA VAL A 65 -6.31 7.72 -7.11
C VAL A 65 -6.30 8.37 -8.47
N GLU A 66 -5.22 8.22 -9.23
CA GLU A 66 -5.07 8.79 -10.56
C GLU A 66 -6.13 8.27 -11.52
N ASP A 67 -6.41 6.97 -11.47
CA ASP A 67 -7.41 6.32 -12.33
C ASP A 67 -8.84 6.50 -11.81
N ASN A 68 -9.01 7.10 -10.64
CA ASN A 68 -10.29 7.28 -9.96
C ASN A 68 -11.01 5.95 -9.76
N GLU A 69 -10.27 4.92 -9.39
CA GLU A 69 -10.76 3.55 -9.23
C GLU A 69 -10.29 2.98 -7.90
N ILE A 70 -10.87 3.47 -6.80
CA ILE A 70 -10.50 3.03 -5.46
C ILE A 70 -11.21 1.71 -5.13
N ARG A 71 -10.44 0.66 -4.90
CA ARG A 71 -10.94 -0.65 -4.50
C ARG A 71 -10.66 -0.88 -3.02
N THR A 72 -11.32 -1.87 -2.43
CA THR A 72 -11.06 -2.24 -1.04
C THR A 72 -9.88 -3.20 -0.91
N GLU A 73 -9.57 -3.94 -1.98
CA GLU A 73 -8.47 -4.91 -2.01
C GLU A 73 -7.81 -4.89 -3.39
N ARG A 74 -6.53 -5.21 -3.43
CA ARG A 74 -5.81 -5.36 -4.69
C ARG A 74 -4.60 -6.27 -4.52
N LEU A 75 -4.39 -7.13 -5.50
CA LEU A 75 -3.16 -7.92 -5.63
C LEU A 75 -2.20 -7.19 -6.56
N VAL A 76 -0.99 -6.90 -6.07
CA VAL A 76 0.03 -6.19 -6.83
C VAL A 76 1.15 -7.16 -7.19
N MET A 77 1.43 -7.28 -8.48
CA MET A 77 2.48 -8.16 -9.00
C MET A 77 3.42 -7.32 -9.86
N TRP A 78 4.73 -7.61 -9.77
CA TRP A 78 5.75 -6.84 -10.52
C TRP A 78 6.84 -7.74 -11.10
N TYR A 79 6.45 -8.83 -11.70
CA TYR A 79 7.39 -9.75 -12.34
C TYR A 79 7.67 -9.35 -13.77
#